data_11881c2de8849cdb9c79188a3d92be41
#
_entry.id   11881c2de8849cdb9c79188a3d92be41
#
_cell.length_a   1.000
_cell.length_b   1.000
_cell.length_c   1.000
_cell.angle_alpha   90.00
_cell.angle_beta   90.00
_cell.angle_gamma   90.00
#
_symmetry.space_group_name_H-M   'P 1'
#
loop_
_entity.id
_entity.type
_entity.pdbx_description
1 polymer ?
#
loop_
_entity_poly.entity_id
_entity_poly.type
_entity_poly.pdbx_seq_one_letter_code
_entity_poly.pdbx_strand_id
1 'polypeptide(L)'
;MDWFLKEPKIFEEQLILIKGKGFIIPKDKEQECIEFLQKTNYYRLSAYFLPFRNPYGEFFPDIEFSRVQRIYEFDSQLRTLIFGVIEDIEVYLRTQISYYVSHKYGALGYLDKSMFSEKHNNKKYLEKIAGCIEENANTLVVKHHKEKYGGKFPFWVIVEFFSVGMLSYFYKDMITEDKKILAMNLYSTSPVQLESWLRCFTDLRNRCAHYSRIYYWSFTAMPKMPNASDYVADRKLFSQILMLKFIYPDNAKWVLRFVPELKSLIEDFKNDISLKHIGFPDDWERRLSNSEF
;
A
#
# COMPACT_ATOMS: atom_id res chain seq x y z
N MET A 1 0.97 33.60 -19.44
CA MET A 1 1.69 33.41 -18.15
C MET A 1 2.94 32.62 -18.43
N ASP A 2 4.10 33.24 -18.33
CA ASP A 2 5.37 32.53 -18.47
C ASP A 2 5.60 31.72 -17.20
N TRP A 3 5.67 30.39 -17.38
CA TRP A 3 5.93 29.47 -16.28
C TRP A 3 7.45 29.38 -16.06
N PHE A 4 7.96 30.08 -15.05
CA PHE A 4 9.36 29.97 -14.67
C PHE A 4 9.56 28.74 -13.78
N LEU A 5 10.38 27.79 -14.22
CA LEU A 5 10.84 26.71 -13.37
C LEU A 5 11.83 27.25 -12.33
N LYS A 6 11.82 26.64 -11.16
CA LYS A 6 12.80 26.97 -10.12
C LYS A 6 14.18 26.44 -10.54
N GLU A 7 15.19 27.27 -10.34
CA GLU A 7 16.58 26.86 -10.55
C GLU A 7 16.98 25.75 -9.54
N PRO A 8 17.87 24.82 -9.99
CA PRO A 8 18.42 23.82 -9.09
C PRO A 8 19.26 24.48 -8.00
N LYS A 9 19.26 23.88 -6.80
CA LYS A 9 19.99 24.39 -5.63
C LYS A 9 20.98 23.33 -5.13
N ILE A 10 22.18 23.76 -4.82
CA ILE A 10 23.17 22.93 -4.14
C ILE A 10 22.72 22.59 -2.72
N PHE A 11 23.33 21.62 -2.07
CA PHE A 11 22.87 21.13 -0.74
C PHE A 11 22.98 22.20 0.33
N GLU A 12 23.98 23.07 0.28
CA GLU A 12 24.14 24.20 1.19
C GLU A 12 23.02 25.23 1.03
N GLU A 13 22.58 25.50 -0.19
CA GLU A 13 21.43 26.38 -0.46
C GLU A 13 20.11 25.71 0.00
N GLN A 14 19.99 24.37 -0.12
CA GLN A 14 18.83 23.64 0.41
C GLN A 14 18.79 23.71 1.93
N LEU A 15 19.94 23.62 2.62
CA LEU A 15 20.05 23.84 4.07
C LEU A 15 19.55 25.24 4.45
N ILE A 16 20.00 26.28 3.71
CA ILE A 16 19.55 27.67 3.93
C ILE A 16 18.03 27.78 3.74
N LEU A 17 17.46 27.12 2.72
CA LEU A 17 16.01 27.10 2.50
C LEU A 17 15.25 26.45 3.67
N ILE A 18 15.77 25.39 4.27
CA ILE A 18 15.15 24.73 5.42
C ILE A 18 15.16 25.68 6.62
N LYS A 19 16.28 26.32 6.91
CA LYS A 19 16.40 27.33 7.96
C LYS A 19 15.48 28.54 7.71
N GLY A 20 15.41 29.00 6.46
CA GLY A 20 14.51 30.09 6.05
C GLY A 20 13.02 29.77 6.20
N LYS A 21 12.66 28.50 6.34
CA LYS A 21 11.29 28.05 6.70
C LYS A 21 11.03 28.04 8.21
N GLY A 22 12.02 28.35 9.04
CA GLY A 22 11.89 28.37 10.50
C GLY A 22 12.30 27.08 11.19
N PHE A 23 12.85 26.08 10.47
CA PHE A 23 13.39 24.89 11.11
C PHE A 23 14.72 25.18 11.77
N ILE A 24 14.87 24.73 13.02
CA ILE A 24 16.11 24.86 13.78
C ILE A 24 17.08 23.75 13.36
N ILE A 25 18.26 24.17 12.95
CA ILE A 25 19.40 23.27 12.69
C ILE A 25 20.59 23.85 13.45
N PRO A 26 21.02 23.23 14.56
CA PRO A 26 22.22 23.63 15.29
C PRO A 26 23.46 23.67 14.37
N LYS A 27 24.37 24.58 14.63
CA LYS A 27 25.53 24.79 13.76
C LYS A 27 26.42 23.55 13.63
N ASP A 28 26.58 22.79 14.71
CA ASP A 28 27.30 21.53 14.75
C ASP A 28 26.56 20.38 14.02
N LYS A 29 25.28 20.55 13.67
CA LYS A 29 24.44 19.57 12.94
C LYS A 29 24.24 19.91 11.47
N GLU A 30 24.80 21.02 11.00
CA GLU A 30 24.64 21.44 9.60
C GLU A 30 25.22 20.42 8.62
N GLN A 31 26.37 19.86 8.92
CA GLN A 31 27.01 18.85 8.09
C GLN A 31 26.20 17.55 8.02
N GLU A 32 25.64 17.07 9.13
CA GLU A 32 24.75 15.92 9.16
C GLU A 32 23.47 16.17 8.32
N CYS A 33 22.95 17.40 8.35
CA CYS A 33 21.82 17.79 7.52
C CYS A 33 22.15 17.75 6.02
N ILE A 34 23.31 18.24 5.61
CA ILE A 34 23.80 18.20 4.23
C ILE A 34 23.97 16.74 3.78
N GLU A 35 24.60 15.89 4.59
CA GLU A 35 24.74 14.46 4.29
C GLU A 35 23.39 13.74 4.14
N PHE A 36 22.41 14.13 4.94
CA PHE A 36 21.05 13.62 4.80
C PHE A 36 20.40 14.06 3.50
N LEU A 37 20.58 15.33 3.11
CA LEU A 37 20.09 15.88 1.84
C LEU A 37 20.76 15.23 0.62
N GLN A 38 22.02 14.83 0.71
CA GLN A 38 22.71 14.08 -0.32
C GLN A 38 22.10 12.69 -0.59
N LYS A 39 21.53 12.08 0.46
CA LYS A 39 20.87 10.76 0.40
C LYS A 39 19.36 10.83 0.17
N THR A 40 18.77 12.02 0.41
CA THR A 40 17.30 12.19 0.36
C THR A 40 16.96 13.44 -0.44
N ASN A 41 16.27 13.27 -1.57
CA ASN A 41 15.83 14.39 -2.40
C ASN A 41 15.00 15.39 -1.58
N TYR A 42 15.38 16.68 -1.64
CA TYR A 42 14.72 17.79 -0.94
C TYR A 42 13.20 17.83 -1.21
N TYR A 43 12.77 17.61 -2.46
CA TYR A 43 11.35 17.61 -2.82
C TYR A 43 10.61 16.50 -2.09
N ARG A 44 11.19 15.30 -2.02
CA ARG A 44 10.66 14.18 -1.25
C ARG A 44 10.55 14.51 0.23
N LEU A 45 11.60 15.10 0.80
CA LEU A 45 11.66 15.49 2.21
C LEU A 45 10.65 16.59 2.54
N SER A 46 10.42 17.54 1.64
CA SER A 46 9.52 18.67 1.87
C SER A 46 8.07 18.26 2.17
N ALA A 47 7.66 17.06 1.77
CA ALA A 47 6.37 16.51 2.11
C ALA A 47 6.21 16.19 3.61
N TYR A 48 7.33 15.97 4.33
CA TYR A 48 7.35 15.73 5.77
C TYR A 48 7.36 17.01 6.60
N PHE A 49 7.41 18.17 5.96
CA PHE A 49 7.21 19.46 6.61
C PHE A 49 5.74 19.79 6.87
N LEU A 50 4.81 19.13 6.15
CA LEU A 50 3.38 19.42 6.21
C LEU A 50 2.77 19.32 7.61
N PRO A 51 3.14 18.34 8.48
CA PRO A 51 2.61 18.27 9.85
C PRO A 51 2.95 19.48 10.71
N PHE A 52 3.96 20.26 10.33
CA PHE A 52 4.45 21.43 11.06
C PHE A 52 3.93 22.76 10.50
N ARG A 53 2.89 22.71 9.66
CA ARG A 53 2.22 23.90 9.12
C ARG A 53 0.88 24.13 9.79
N ASN A 54 0.58 25.41 10.07
CA ASN A 54 -0.75 25.84 10.46
C ASN A 54 -1.68 25.92 9.22
N PRO A 55 -3.01 26.11 9.41
CA PRO A 55 -3.95 26.25 8.29
C PRO A 55 -3.67 27.42 7.34
N TYR A 56 -2.92 28.44 7.79
CA TYR A 56 -2.53 29.60 6.98
C TYR A 56 -1.27 29.34 6.15
N GLY A 57 -0.65 28.16 6.29
CA GLY A 57 0.52 27.78 5.53
C GLY A 57 1.86 28.17 6.16
N GLU A 58 1.85 28.76 7.35
CA GLU A 58 3.03 29.15 8.12
C GLU A 58 3.54 27.95 8.93
N PHE A 59 4.85 27.87 9.12
CA PHE A 59 5.44 26.84 9.97
C PHE A 59 5.34 27.20 11.45
N PHE A 60 5.09 26.20 12.29
CA PHE A 60 5.19 26.40 13.74
C PHE A 60 6.63 26.75 14.11
N PRO A 61 6.82 27.63 15.10
CA PRO A 61 8.17 27.96 15.59
C PRO A 61 8.82 26.79 16.31
N ASP A 62 10.12 26.89 16.49
CA ASP A 62 10.95 26.02 17.34
C ASP A 62 10.91 24.54 17.00
N ILE A 63 10.70 24.21 15.72
CA ILE A 63 10.75 22.83 15.24
C ILE A 63 12.17 22.49 14.83
N GLU A 64 12.79 21.54 15.54
CA GLU A 64 14.09 20.99 15.13
C GLU A 64 13.95 20.16 13.85
N PHE A 65 14.85 20.37 12.89
CA PHE A 65 14.88 19.59 11.66
C PHE A 65 15.16 18.10 11.90
N SER A 66 15.90 17.76 12.95
CA SER A 66 16.09 16.38 13.43
C SER A 66 14.78 15.63 13.59
N ARG A 67 13.73 16.27 14.07
CA ARG A 67 12.39 15.67 14.18
C ARG A 67 11.80 15.30 12.81
N VAL A 68 12.04 16.12 11.77
CA VAL A 68 11.61 15.79 10.41
C VAL A 68 12.35 14.55 9.89
N GLN A 69 13.66 14.45 10.17
CA GLN A 69 14.49 13.29 9.80
C GLN A 69 13.96 12.03 10.50
N ARG A 70 13.65 12.11 11.81
CA ARG A 70 13.08 11.01 12.58
C ARG A 70 11.72 10.56 12.04
N ILE A 71 10.84 11.49 11.67
CA ILE A 71 9.55 11.14 11.03
C ILE A 71 9.75 10.47 9.67
N TYR A 72 10.71 10.93 8.87
CA TYR A 72 11.05 10.29 7.60
C TYR A 72 11.54 8.85 7.81
N GLU A 73 12.38 8.63 8.82
CA GLU A 73 12.90 7.33 9.19
C GLU A 73 11.78 6.39 9.68
N PHE A 74 10.92 6.86 10.59
CA PHE A 74 9.72 6.16 11.04
C PHE A 74 8.86 5.71 9.86
N ASP A 75 8.53 6.63 8.95
CA ASP A 75 7.70 6.34 7.78
C ASP A 75 8.34 5.30 6.85
N SER A 76 9.67 5.31 6.75
CA SER A 76 10.42 4.30 5.98
C SER A 76 10.35 2.92 6.61
N GLN A 77 10.59 2.82 7.92
CA GLN A 77 10.51 1.55 8.67
C GLN A 77 9.08 1.02 8.71
N LEU A 78 8.08 1.90 8.90
CA LEU A 78 6.67 1.54 8.87
C LEU A 78 6.24 0.98 7.52
N ARG A 79 6.69 1.57 6.40
CA ARG A 79 6.45 1.00 5.06
C ARG A 79 7.04 -0.39 4.91
N THR A 80 8.25 -0.61 5.39
CA THR A 80 8.93 -1.91 5.33
C THR A 80 8.16 -2.97 6.13
N LEU A 81 7.72 -2.61 7.34
CA LEU A 81 6.92 -3.49 8.18
C LEU A 81 5.58 -3.87 7.51
N ILE A 82 4.87 -2.89 6.98
CA ILE A 82 3.60 -3.10 6.26
C ILE A 82 3.85 -3.92 4.98
N PHE A 83 4.96 -3.71 4.29
CA PHE A 83 5.25 -4.41 3.03
C PHE A 83 5.43 -5.91 3.23
N GLY A 84 5.98 -6.36 4.36
CA GLY A 84 6.04 -7.78 4.71
C GLY A 84 4.66 -8.42 4.87
N VAL A 85 3.70 -7.70 5.44
CA VAL A 85 2.30 -8.13 5.52
C VAL A 85 1.64 -8.18 4.13
N ILE A 86 1.94 -7.17 3.30
CA ILE A 86 1.42 -7.08 1.94
C ILE A 86 1.86 -8.27 1.09
N GLU A 87 3.11 -8.71 1.21
CA GLU A 87 3.64 -9.87 0.49
C GLU A 87 2.82 -11.13 0.79
N ASP A 88 2.60 -11.46 2.05
CA ASP A 88 1.81 -12.62 2.46
C ASP A 88 0.37 -12.57 1.88
N ILE A 89 -0.28 -11.40 1.94
CA ILE A 89 -1.63 -11.21 1.41
C ILE A 89 -1.66 -11.35 -0.12
N GLU A 90 -0.69 -10.76 -0.82
CA GLU A 90 -0.61 -10.79 -2.28
C GLU A 90 -0.47 -12.22 -2.80
N VAL A 91 0.43 -13.01 -2.19
CA VAL A 91 0.63 -14.44 -2.52
C VAL A 91 -0.62 -15.25 -2.23
N TYR A 92 -1.23 -15.05 -1.06
CA TYR A 92 -2.46 -15.75 -0.68
C TYR A 92 -3.61 -15.46 -1.66
N LEU A 93 -3.85 -14.19 -1.99
CA LEU A 93 -4.92 -13.80 -2.92
C LEU A 93 -4.73 -14.41 -4.32
N ARG A 94 -3.51 -14.37 -4.88
CA ARG A 94 -3.21 -15.02 -6.16
C ARG A 94 -3.51 -16.51 -6.12
N THR A 95 -3.04 -17.19 -5.07
CA THR A 95 -3.27 -18.61 -4.88
C THR A 95 -4.76 -18.95 -4.83
N GLN A 96 -5.52 -18.27 -3.97
CA GLN A 96 -6.92 -18.60 -3.76
C GLN A 96 -7.82 -18.28 -4.95
N ILE A 97 -7.60 -17.14 -5.59
CA ILE A 97 -8.39 -16.74 -6.76
C ILE A 97 -8.08 -17.66 -7.95
N SER A 98 -6.81 -17.96 -8.20
CA SER A 98 -6.45 -18.86 -9.30
C SER A 98 -6.92 -20.30 -9.06
N TYR A 99 -6.85 -20.77 -7.83
CA TYR A 99 -7.37 -22.07 -7.44
C TYR A 99 -8.89 -22.16 -7.71
N TYR A 100 -9.67 -21.21 -7.20
CA TYR A 100 -11.11 -21.19 -7.41
C TYR A 100 -11.49 -21.17 -8.90
N VAL A 101 -10.92 -20.25 -9.65
CA VAL A 101 -11.24 -20.07 -11.08
C VAL A 101 -10.86 -21.32 -11.89
N SER A 102 -9.67 -21.87 -11.62
CA SER A 102 -9.20 -23.04 -12.38
C SER A 102 -10.01 -24.30 -12.12
N HIS A 103 -10.51 -24.49 -10.88
CA HIS A 103 -11.37 -25.64 -10.56
C HIS A 103 -12.79 -25.48 -11.12
N LYS A 104 -13.31 -24.26 -11.18
CA LYS A 104 -14.67 -24.04 -11.70
C LYS A 104 -14.72 -23.93 -13.22
N TYR A 105 -13.74 -23.26 -13.84
CA TYR A 105 -13.77 -22.90 -15.26
C TYR A 105 -12.65 -23.56 -16.08
N GLY A 106 -11.81 -24.40 -15.46
CA GLY A 106 -10.65 -25.03 -16.09
C GLY A 106 -9.41 -24.13 -16.16
N ALA A 107 -8.31 -24.71 -16.62
CA ALA A 107 -7.00 -24.07 -16.63
C ALA A 107 -6.94 -22.72 -17.36
N LEU A 108 -7.74 -22.56 -18.41
CA LEU A 108 -7.85 -21.32 -19.19
C LEU A 108 -9.14 -20.56 -18.91
N GLY A 109 -9.85 -20.89 -17.84
CA GLY A 109 -11.13 -20.30 -17.48
C GLY A 109 -11.10 -18.77 -17.32
N TYR A 110 -9.96 -18.20 -16.94
CA TYR A 110 -9.77 -16.76 -16.86
C TYR A 110 -9.94 -16.01 -18.20
N LEU A 111 -9.98 -16.74 -19.33
CA LEU A 111 -10.29 -16.21 -20.67
C LEU A 111 -11.76 -16.36 -21.04
N ASP A 112 -12.55 -17.09 -20.25
CA ASP A 112 -13.98 -17.30 -20.50
C ASP A 112 -14.80 -16.07 -20.11
N LYS A 113 -15.47 -15.48 -21.10
CA LYS A 113 -16.33 -14.30 -20.87
C LYS A 113 -17.48 -14.58 -19.91
N SER A 114 -17.93 -15.83 -19.79
CA SER A 114 -19.09 -16.17 -18.94
C SER A 114 -18.83 -15.98 -17.46
N MET A 115 -17.55 -15.93 -17.04
CA MET A 115 -17.18 -15.67 -15.65
C MET A 115 -17.22 -14.18 -15.27
N PHE A 116 -17.39 -13.31 -16.24
CA PHE A 116 -17.37 -11.87 -16.01
C PHE A 116 -18.76 -11.23 -16.18
N SER A 117 -18.96 -10.14 -15.47
CA SER A 117 -20.17 -9.32 -15.60
C SER A 117 -20.23 -8.59 -16.96
N GLU A 118 -21.42 -8.14 -17.35
CA GLU A 118 -21.63 -7.37 -18.59
C GLU A 118 -20.79 -6.08 -18.69
N LYS A 119 -20.35 -5.54 -17.56
CA LYS A 119 -19.49 -4.35 -17.48
C LYS A 119 -18.03 -4.63 -17.79
N HIS A 120 -17.65 -5.90 -17.93
CA HIS A 120 -16.27 -6.30 -18.20
C HIS A 120 -15.81 -5.88 -19.59
N ASN A 121 -14.70 -5.16 -19.65
CA ASN A 121 -14.06 -4.80 -20.90
C ASN A 121 -13.07 -5.90 -21.33
N ASN A 122 -13.60 -6.94 -21.98
CA ASN A 122 -12.83 -8.11 -22.37
C ASN A 122 -11.64 -7.76 -23.30
N LYS A 123 -11.82 -6.80 -24.24
CA LYS A 123 -10.71 -6.38 -25.11
C LYS A 123 -9.55 -5.82 -24.32
N LYS A 124 -9.81 -4.85 -23.47
CA LYS A 124 -8.77 -4.23 -22.59
C LYS A 124 -8.15 -5.25 -21.64
N TYR A 125 -8.92 -6.21 -21.16
CA TYR A 125 -8.43 -7.27 -20.30
C TYR A 125 -7.44 -8.18 -21.04
N LEU A 126 -7.78 -8.66 -22.24
CA LEU A 126 -6.90 -9.49 -23.06
C LEU A 126 -5.62 -8.74 -23.48
N GLU A 127 -5.72 -7.44 -23.80
CA GLU A 127 -4.56 -6.59 -24.07
C GLU A 127 -3.59 -6.54 -22.85
N LYS A 128 -4.13 -6.42 -21.65
CA LYS A 128 -3.30 -6.45 -20.42
C LYS A 128 -2.62 -7.81 -20.20
N ILE A 129 -3.34 -8.91 -20.45
CA ILE A 129 -2.75 -10.26 -20.37
C ILE A 129 -1.61 -10.41 -21.39
N ALA A 130 -1.84 -9.99 -22.63
CA ALA A 130 -0.79 -10.01 -23.64
C ALA A 130 0.43 -9.18 -23.24
N GLY A 131 0.20 -7.99 -22.67
CA GLY A 131 1.25 -7.14 -22.11
C GLY A 131 2.05 -7.83 -21.00
N CYS A 132 1.37 -8.49 -20.05
CA CYS A 132 2.05 -9.25 -18.99
C CYS A 132 2.94 -10.37 -19.56
N ILE A 133 2.49 -11.08 -20.60
CA ILE A 133 3.28 -12.13 -21.25
C ILE A 133 4.49 -11.53 -21.95
N GLU A 134 4.33 -10.40 -22.63
CA GLU A 134 5.42 -9.73 -23.36
C GLU A 134 6.46 -9.14 -22.42
N GLU A 135 6.05 -8.44 -21.36
CA GLU A 135 6.95 -7.92 -20.33
C GLU A 135 7.81 -9.01 -19.67
N ASN A 136 7.27 -10.25 -19.61
CA ASN A 136 7.95 -11.41 -19.02
C ASN A 136 8.52 -12.39 -20.08
N ALA A 137 8.59 -12.01 -21.36
CA ALA A 137 8.96 -12.88 -22.48
C ALA A 137 10.31 -13.59 -22.30
N ASN A 138 11.23 -12.96 -21.57
CA ASN A 138 12.58 -13.50 -21.31
C ASN A 138 12.66 -14.48 -20.13
N THR A 139 11.60 -14.64 -19.34
CA THR A 139 11.58 -15.57 -18.21
C THR A 139 11.52 -17.03 -18.69
N LEU A 140 12.09 -17.94 -17.90
CA LEU A 140 12.03 -19.37 -18.19
C LEU A 140 10.60 -19.89 -18.27
N VAL A 141 9.71 -19.36 -17.43
CA VAL A 141 8.29 -19.74 -17.38
C VAL A 141 7.60 -19.44 -18.70
N VAL A 142 7.79 -18.24 -19.26
CA VAL A 142 7.16 -17.83 -20.52
C VAL A 142 7.74 -18.64 -21.70
N LYS A 143 9.07 -18.80 -21.77
CA LYS A 143 9.70 -19.61 -22.80
C LYS A 143 9.19 -21.05 -22.80
N HIS A 144 9.18 -21.67 -21.61
CA HIS A 144 8.66 -23.03 -21.44
C HIS A 144 7.21 -23.19 -21.92
N HIS A 145 6.33 -22.26 -21.58
CA HIS A 145 4.93 -22.33 -21.99
C HIS A 145 4.74 -22.06 -23.50
N LYS A 146 5.56 -21.19 -24.10
CA LYS A 146 5.55 -20.98 -25.56
C LYS A 146 6.00 -22.26 -26.30
N GLU A 147 7.06 -22.90 -25.86
CA GLU A 147 7.63 -24.09 -26.51
C GLU A 147 6.80 -25.35 -26.28
N LYS A 148 6.40 -25.62 -25.04
CA LYS A 148 5.77 -26.88 -24.68
C LYS A 148 4.25 -26.87 -24.78
N TYR A 149 3.62 -25.72 -24.52
CA TYR A 149 2.16 -25.59 -24.44
C TYR A 149 1.57 -24.66 -25.50
N GLY A 150 2.32 -24.33 -26.56
CA GLY A 150 1.85 -23.49 -27.67
C GLY A 150 1.42 -22.09 -27.22
N GLY A 151 2.08 -21.54 -26.22
CA GLY A 151 1.76 -20.22 -25.68
C GLY A 151 0.49 -20.15 -24.81
N LYS A 152 -0.04 -21.28 -24.38
CA LYS A 152 -1.16 -21.35 -23.42
C LYS A 152 -0.60 -21.31 -21.99
N PHE A 153 -1.18 -20.41 -21.18
CA PHE A 153 -0.79 -20.23 -19.79
C PHE A 153 -1.97 -20.59 -18.89
N PRO A 154 -1.87 -21.65 -18.06
CA PRO A 154 -2.87 -21.89 -17.02
C PRO A 154 -3.00 -20.71 -16.07
N PHE A 155 -4.19 -20.50 -15.48
CA PHE A 155 -4.43 -19.32 -14.65
C PHE A 155 -3.48 -19.26 -13.44
N TRP A 156 -3.17 -20.38 -12.79
CA TRP A 156 -2.20 -20.45 -11.70
C TRP A 156 -0.75 -20.10 -12.09
N VAL A 157 -0.47 -19.97 -13.39
CA VAL A 157 0.82 -19.47 -13.89
C VAL A 157 0.73 -17.99 -14.24
N ILE A 158 -0.28 -17.59 -15.05
CA ILE A 158 -0.36 -16.23 -15.55
C ILE A 158 -0.71 -15.22 -14.45
N VAL A 159 -1.41 -15.65 -13.39
CA VAL A 159 -1.75 -14.79 -12.24
C VAL A 159 -0.52 -14.24 -11.51
N GLU A 160 0.60 -14.95 -11.58
CA GLU A 160 1.86 -14.47 -10.99
C GLU A 160 2.41 -13.22 -11.68
N PHE A 161 2.04 -12.99 -12.92
CA PHE A 161 2.39 -11.78 -13.66
C PHE A 161 1.39 -10.63 -13.48
N PHE A 162 0.25 -10.88 -12.84
CA PHE A 162 -0.73 -9.84 -12.59
C PHE A 162 -0.21 -8.83 -11.57
N SER A 163 -0.33 -7.55 -11.85
CA SER A 163 -0.23 -6.55 -10.79
C SER A 163 -1.39 -6.72 -9.80
N VAL A 164 -1.22 -6.25 -8.57
CA VAL A 164 -2.32 -6.26 -7.58
C VAL A 164 -3.55 -5.50 -8.09
N GLY A 165 -3.33 -4.42 -8.84
CA GLY A 165 -4.41 -3.71 -9.52
C GLY A 165 -5.17 -4.58 -10.52
N MET A 166 -4.47 -5.40 -11.30
CA MET A 166 -5.13 -6.35 -12.20
C MET A 166 -5.94 -7.39 -11.43
N LEU A 167 -5.39 -7.94 -10.34
CA LEU A 167 -6.10 -8.91 -9.51
C LEU A 167 -7.36 -8.31 -8.86
N SER A 168 -7.27 -7.08 -8.38
CA SER A 168 -8.40 -6.33 -7.82
C SER A 168 -9.49 -6.10 -8.87
N TYR A 169 -9.13 -5.69 -10.09
CA TYR A 169 -10.09 -5.55 -11.19
C TYR A 169 -10.66 -6.88 -11.66
N PHE A 170 -9.83 -7.94 -11.70
CA PHE A 170 -10.28 -9.28 -12.03
C PHE A 170 -11.43 -9.71 -11.11
N TYR A 171 -11.22 -9.63 -9.77
CA TYR A 171 -12.27 -9.93 -8.79
C TYR A 171 -13.50 -9.03 -8.98
N LYS A 172 -13.30 -7.72 -9.16
CA LYS A 172 -14.39 -6.75 -9.34
C LYS A 172 -15.29 -7.10 -10.52
N ASP A 173 -14.68 -7.53 -11.62
CA ASP A 173 -15.37 -7.78 -12.88
C ASP A 173 -16.04 -9.16 -12.96
N MET A 174 -15.75 -10.09 -12.01
CA MET A 174 -16.39 -11.41 -11.94
C MET A 174 -17.91 -11.28 -11.75
N ILE A 175 -18.65 -12.33 -12.16
CA ILE A 175 -20.10 -12.43 -11.86
C ILE A 175 -20.34 -12.42 -10.37
N THR A 176 -21.52 -11.92 -9.97
CA THR A 176 -21.86 -11.71 -8.55
C THR A 176 -21.81 -13.00 -7.74
N GLU A 177 -22.17 -14.14 -8.33
CA GLU A 177 -22.16 -15.44 -7.69
C GLU A 177 -20.75 -15.83 -7.24
N ASP A 178 -19.78 -15.74 -8.12
CA ASP A 178 -18.39 -16.07 -7.82
C ASP A 178 -17.75 -15.13 -6.82
N LYS A 179 -18.07 -13.84 -6.91
CA LYS A 179 -17.66 -12.87 -5.89
C LYS A 179 -18.19 -13.21 -4.51
N LYS A 180 -19.45 -13.67 -4.42
CA LYS A 180 -20.05 -14.11 -3.14
C LYS A 180 -19.32 -15.32 -2.56
N ILE A 181 -19.07 -16.33 -3.38
CA ILE A 181 -18.39 -17.55 -2.95
C ILE A 181 -16.96 -17.23 -2.46
N LEU A 182 -16.19 -16.47 -3.23
CA LEU A 182 -14.83 -16.08 -2.84
C LEU A 182 -14.83 -15.23 -1.56
N ALA A 183 -15.67 -14.20 -1.47
CA ALA A 183 -15.70 -13.32 -0.30
C ALA A 183 -16.07 -14.10 0.98
N MET A 184 -17.04 -15.00 0.88
CA MET A 184 -17.48 -15.83 2.02
C MET A 184 -16.41 -16.83 2.42
N ASN A 185 -15.83 -17.56 1.46
CA ASN A 185 -14.88 -18.62 1.75
C ASN A 185 -13.53 -18.09 2.26
N LEU A 186 -13.07 -16.95 1.76
CA LEU A 186 -11.75 -16.40 2.14
C LEU A 186 -11.82 -15.61 3.44
N TYR A 187 -12.87 -14.83 3.65
CA TYR A 187 -12.90 -13.81 4.70
C TYR A 187 -14.23 -13.68 5.44
N SER A 188 -15.17 -14.61 5.23
CA SER A 188 -16.53 -14.55 5.82
C SER A 188 -17.20 -13.19 5.64
N THR A 189 -17.02 -12.58 4.46
CA THR A 189 -17.44 -11.20 4.19
C THR A 189 -18.32 -11.08 2.94
N SER A 190 -18.87 -9.89 2.71
CA SER A 190 -19.65 -9.60 1.50
C SER A 190 -18.77 -9.25 0.30
N PRO A 191 -19.26 -9.49 -0.94
CA PRO A 191 -18.54 -9.10 -2.17
C PRO A 191 -18.15 -7.62 -2.19
N VAL A 192 -19.05 -6.77 -1.69
CA VAL A 192 -18.85 -5.30 -1.68
C VAL A 192 -17.76 -4.89 -0.71
N GLN A 193 -17.65 -5.59 0.43
CA GLN A 193 -16.56 -5.36 1.37
C GLN A 193 -15.22 -5.81 0.80
N LEU A 194 -15.15 -7.05 0.27
CA LEU A 194 -13.90 -7.55 -0.33
C LEU A 194 -13.45 -6.69 -1.52
N GLU A 195 -14.36 -6.24 -2.38
CA GLU A 195 -14.04 -5.31 -3.47
C GLU A 195 -13.44 -4.00 -2.94
N SER A 196 -14.01 -3.45 -1.86
CA SER A 196 -13.47 -2.26 -1.17
C SER A 196 -12.09 -2.52 -0.59
N TRP A 197 -11.88 -3.66 0.05
CA TRP A 197 -10.60 -4.03 0.65
C TRP A 197 -9.50 -4.22 -0.39
N LEU A 198 -9.79 -4.91 -1.49
CA LEU A 198 -8.82 -5.11 -2.58
C LEU A 198 -8.41 -3.78 -3.24
N ARG A 199 -9.34 -2.83 -3.35
CA ARG A 199 -9.03 -1.48 -3.84
C ARG A 199 -8.12 -0.72 -2.89
N CYS A 200 -8.42 -0.74 -1.59
CA CYS A 200 -7.60 -0.09 -0.56
C CYS A 200 -6.21 -0.76 -0.45
N PHE A 201 -6.19 -2.09 -0.48
CA PHE A 201 -4.96 -2.88 -0.52
C PHE A 201 -4.06 -2.49 -1.69
N THR A 202 -4.64 -2.32 -2.89
CA THR A 202 -3.89 -1.89 -4.08
C THR A 202 -3.25 -0.51 -3.89
N ASP A 203 -3.98 0.47 -3.32
CA ASP A 203 -3.46 1.82 -3.07
C ASP A 203 -2.31 1.79 -2.05
N LEU A 204 -2.51 1.11 -0.92
CA LEU A 204 -1.49 0.98 0.12
C LEU A 204 -0.24 0.24 -0.39
N ARG A 205 -0.43 -0.89 -1.08
CA ARG A 205 0.66 -1.68 -1.68
C ARG A 205 1.51 -0.83 -2.63
N ASN A 206 0.86 -0.12 -3.54
CA ASN A 206 1.57 0.71 -4.51
C ASN A 206 2.35 1.84 -3.82
N ARG A 207 1.80 2.44 -2.76
CA ARG A 207 2.53 3.43 -1.97
C ARG A 207 3.76 2.85 -1.30
N CYS A 208 3.65 1.67 -0.69
CA CYS A 208 4.79 1.01 -0.06
C CYS A 208 5.85 0.62 -1.10
N ALA A 209 5.44 -0.02 -2.21
CA ALA A 209 6.34 -0.47 -3.27
C ALA A 209 7.08 0.68 -4.00
N HIS A 210 6.44 1.83 -4.12
CA HIS A 210 7.05 3.03 -4.73
C HIS A 210 7.67 3.98 -3.71
N TYR A 211 7.89 3.52 -2.47
CA TYR A 211 8.51 4.31 -1.39
C TYR A 211 7.80 5.64 -1.12
N SER A 212 6.51 5.74 -1.47
CA SER A 212 5.72 6.95 -1.25
C SER A 212 5.40 7.14 0.24
N ARG A 213 5.34 8.39 0.68
CA ARG A 213 5.00 8.73 2.05
C ARG A 213 3.62 8.19 2.43
N ILE A 214 3.52 7.55 3.61
CA ILE A 214 2.26 7.12 4.24
C ILE A 214 1.96 7.88 5.54
N TYR A 215 2.96 8.45 6.20
CA TYR A 215 2.77 9.33 7.35
C TYR A 215 2.12 10.65 6.93
N TYR A 216 1.11 11.11 7.69
CA TYR A 216 0.35 12.34 7.37
C TYR A 216 -0.18 12.34 5.93
N TRP A 217 -0.71 11.20 5.50
CA TRP A 217 -1.28 11.00 4.18
C TRP A 217 -2.79 10.72 4.27
N SER A 218 -3.56 11.24 3.31
CA SER A 218 -4.97 10.92 3.11
C SER A 218 -5.13 9.98 1.91
N PHE A 219 -5.56 8.75 2.14
CA PHE A 219 -5.77 7.76 1.09
C PHE A 219 -6.98 8.12 0.22
N THR A 220 -6.94 7.73 -1.06
CA THR A 220 -8.04 7.99 -2.00
C THR A 220 -9.25 7.11 -1.71
N ALA A 221 -9.01 5.88 -1.27
CA ALA A 221 -10.04 4.92 -0.90
C ALA A 221 -10.10 4.72 0.62
N MET A 222 -11.31 4.56 1.13
CA MET A 222 -11.61 4.23 2.52
C MET A 222 -12.20 2.82 2.56
N PRO A 223 -11.66 1.91 3.40
CA PRO A 223 -12.15 0.54 3.46
C PRO A 223 -13.54 0.48 4.12
N LYS A 224 -14.40 -0.38 3.61
CA LYS A 224 -15.67 -0.70 4.26
C LYS A 224 -15.41 -1.63 5.44
N MET A 225 -15.72 -1.18 6.65
CA MET A 225 -15.58 -2.00 7.85
C MET A 225 -16.67 -3.08 7.90
N PRO A 226 -16.41 -4.24 8.56
CA PRO A 226 -17.46 -5.20 8.90
C PRO A 226 -18.62 -4.56 9.69
N ASN A 227 -19.84 -5.05 9.50
CA ASN A 227 -21.00 -4.49 10.19
C ASN A 227 -20.92 -4.59 11.71
N ALA A 228 -20.21 -5.58 12.24
CA ALA A 228 -19.97 -5.75 13.68
C ALA A 228 -18.89 -4.81 14.24
N SER A 229 -18.15 -4.08 13.38
CA SER A 229 -17.09 -3.19 13.83
C SER A 229 -17.67 -1.90 14.43
N ASP A 230 -17.19 -1.54 15.60
CA ASP A 230 -17.44 -0.24 16.25
C ASP A 230 -16.51 0.87 15.74
N TYR A 231 -15.56 0.53 14.87
CA TYR A 231 -14.62 1.49 14.28
C TYR A 231 -15.19 2.15 13.04
N VAL A 232 -15.21 3.46 13.06
CA VAL A 232 -15.58 4.30 11.89
C VAL A 232 -14.32 4.58 11.08
N ALA A 233 -14.24 3.98 9.88
CA ALA A 233 -13.10 4.16 9.00
C ALA A 233 -12.97 5.62 8.53
N ASP A 234 -11.74 6.02 8.35
CA ASP A 234 -11.35 7.29 7.73
C ASP A 234 -10.35 7.05 6.58
N ARG A 235 -9.82 8.12 6.01
CA ARG A 235 -8.83 8.06 4.94
C ARG A 235 -7.40 8.06 5.43
N LYS A 236 -7.16 7.72 6.71
CA LYS A 236 -5.83 7.67 7.29
C LYS A 236 -5.28 6.23 7.32
N LEU A 237 -4.02 6.13 7.68
CA LEU A 237 -3.28 4.88 7.63
C LEU A 237 -3.86 3.79 8.54
N PHE A 238 -4.34 4.14 9.73
CA PHE A 238 -4.86 3.12 10.66
C PHE A 238 -6.03 2.34 10.05
N SER A 239 -6.96 3.01 9.35
CA SER A 239 -8.05 2.34 8.63
C SER A 239 -7.54 1.33 7.60
N GLN A 240 -6.42 1.63 6.93
CA GLN A 240 -5.78 0.72 5.98
C GLN A 240 -5.13 -0.48 6.70
N ILE A 241 -4.45 -0.25 7.82
CA ILE A 241 -3.85 -1.32 8.63
C ILE A 241 -4.93 -2.23 9.22
N LEU A 242 -6.02 -1.67 9.72
CA LEU A 242 -7.14 -2.45 10.24
C LEU A 242 -7.79 -3.29 9.13
N MET A 243 -7.89 -2.76 7.92
CA MET A 243 -8.33 -3.54 6.76
C MET A 243 -7.36 -4.69 6.44
N LEU A 244 -6.03 -4.48 6.52
CA LEU A 244 -5.06 -5.56 6.31
C LEU A 244 -5.28 -6.71 7.28
N LYS A 245 -5.62 -6.44 8.56
CA LYS A 245 -5.95 -7.46 9.55
C LYS A 245 -7.08 -8.38 9.06
N PHE A 246 -8.11 -7.83 8.43
CA PHE A 246 -9.24 -8.63 7.95
C PHE A 246 -8.91 -9.52 6.75
N ILE A 247 -7.90 -9.17 5.97
CA ILE A 247 -7.49 -9.95 4.80
C ILE A 247 -6.19 -10.73 4.99
N TYR A 248 -5.58 -10.64 6.19
CA TYR A 248 -4.34 -11.36 6.47
C TYR A 248 -4.61 -12.84 6.71
N PRO A 249 -3.89 -13.75 6.01
CA PRO A 249 -4.24 -15.18 6.02
C PRO A 249 -3.85 -15.91 7.31
N ASP A 250 -2.97 -15.33 8.15
CA ASP A 250 -2.44 -15.95 9.37
C ASP A 250 -2.61 -15.03 10.58
N ASN A 251 -3.72 -15.21 11.30
CA ASN A 251 -4.02 -14.39 12.47
C ASN A 251 -2.98 -14.58 13.60
N ALA A 252 -2.38 -15.76 13.73
CA ALA A 252 -1.35 -15.98 14.74
C ALA A 252 -0.09 -15.16 14.41
N LYS A 253 0.37 -15.20 13.17
CA LYS A 253 1.51 -14.38 12.69
C LYS A 253 1.22 -12.88 12.81
N TRP A 254 -0.02 -12.46 12.55
CA TRP A 254 -0.44 -11.07 12.75
C TRP A 254 -0.29 -10.63 14.20
N VAL A 255 -0.87 -11.36 15.14
CA VAL A 255 -0.90 -11.00 16.57
C VAL A 255 0.48 -11.17 17.21
N LEU A 256 1.21 -12.23 16.88
CA LEU A 256 2.48 -12.57 17.55
C LEU A 256 3.70 -11.87 16.94
N ARG A 257 3.58 -11.35 15.73
CA ARG A 257 4.70 -10.70 15.03
C ARG A 257 4.40 -9.26 14.63
N PHE A 258 3.43 -9.04 13.73
CA PHE A 258 3.18 -7.70 13.18
C PHE A 258 2.80 -6.68 14.27
N VAL A 259 1.87 -7.02 15.17
CA VAL A 259 1.41 -6.07 16.21
C VAL A 259 2.52 -5.72 17.19
N PRO A 260 3.32 -6.66 17.74
CA PRO A 260 4.48 -6.34 18.58
C PRO A 260 5.55 -5.50 17.87
N GLU A 261 5.88 -5.83 16.61
CA GLU A 261 6.86 -5.07 15.84
C GLU A 261 6.37 -3.64 15.57
N LEU A 262 5.08 -3.45 15.26
CA LEU A 262 4.46 -2.13 15.11
C LEU A 262 4.50 -1.35 16.42
N LYS A 263 4.22 -1.99 17.56
CA LYS A 263 4.29 -1.37 18.88
C LYS A 263 5.70 -0.91 19.22
N SER A 264 6.68 -1.76 18.99
CA SER A 264 8.09 -1.41 19.19
C SER A 264 8.50 -0.21 18.36
N LEU A 265 8.15 -0.24 17.06
CA LEU A 265 8.44 0.88 16.15
C LEU A 265 7.79 2.20 16.63
N ILE A 266 6.54 2.16 17.05
CA ILE A 266 5.85 3.34 17.58
C ILE A 266 6.55 3.87 18.85
N GLU A 267 6.97 2.99 19.76
CA GLU A 267 7.65 3.36 21.00
C GLU A 267 9.00 4.01 20.74
N ASP A 268 9.78 3.49 19.77
CA ASP A 268 11.09 4.04 19.38
C ASP A 268 11.02 5.47 18.83
N PHE A 269 9.85 5.86 18.31
CA PHE A 269 9.63 7.17 17.69
C PHE A 269 8.57 8.02 18.39
N LYS A 270 8.10 7.64 19.58
CA LYS A 270 6.95 8.27 20.25
C LYS A 270 7.10 9.78 20.51
N ASN A 271 8.35 10.26 20.69
CA ASN A 271 8.63 11.68 20.94
C ASN A 271 8.63 12.53 19.63
N ASP A 272 8.76 11.88 18.48
CA ASP A 272 8.91 12.54 17.19
C ASP A 272 7.58 12.58 16.41
N ILE A 273 6.78 11.52 16.54
CA ILE A 273 5.55 11.31 15.76
C ILE A 273 4.28 11.70 16.54
N SER A 274 3.19 11.83 15.82
CA SER A 274 1.84 11.87 16.38
C SER A 274 0.99 10.79 15.75
N LEU A 275 0.49 9.86 16.53
CA LEU A 275 -0.40 8.80 16.07
C LEU A 275 -1.71 9.35 15.49
N LYS A 276 -2.17 10.53 15.93
CA LYS A 276 -3.34 11.23 15.36
C LYS A 276 -3.12 11.63 13.90
N HIS A 277 -1.88 11.90 13.49
CA HIS A 277 -1.54 12.22 12.09
C HIS A 277 -1.82 11.06 11.14
N ILE A 278 -1.72 9.81 11.62
CA ILE A 278 -1.92 8.58 10.86
C ILE A 278 -3.21 7.84 11.26
N GLY A 279 -4.06 8.48 12.10
CA GLY A 279 -5.42 8.01 12.41
C GLY A 279 -5.51 6.91 13.45
N PHE A 280 -4.46 6.66 14.23
CA PHE A 280 -4.49 5.66 15.29
C PHE A 280 -5.38 6.14 16.45
N PRO A 281 -6.41 5.37 16.85
CA PRO A 281 -7.17 5.63 18.07
C PRO A 281 -6.36 5.20 19.30
N ASP A 282 -6.76 5.66 20.49
CA ASP A 282 -6.05 5.34 21.73
C ASP A 282 -6.04 3.83 22.03
N ASP A 283 -7.06 3.10 21.58
CA ASP A 283 -7.20 1.65 21.74
C ASP A 283 -6.73 0.82 20.53
N TRP A 284 -5.85 1.38 19.71
CA TRP A 284 -5.38 0.77 18.47
C TRP A 284 -4.79 -0.64 18.66
N GLU A 285 -4.03 -0.85 19.74
CA GLU A 285 -3.40 -2.14 20.04
C GLU A 285 -4.47 -3.22 20.28
N ARG A 286 -5.49 -2.91 21.08
CA ARG A 286 -6.64 -3.79 21.30
C ARG A 286 -7.34 -4.13 19.97
N ARG A 287 -7.57 -3.14 19.12
CA ARG A 287 -8.23 -3.34 17.82
C ARG A 287 -7.44 -4.23 16.87
N LEU A 288 -6.13 -4.16 16.91
CA LEU A 288 -5.28 -5.00 16.06
C LEU A 288 -5.05 -6.39 16.64
N SER A 289 -5.11 -6.56 17.99
CA SER A 289 -4.80 -7.83 18.66
C SER A 289 -6.03 -8.74 18.85
N ASN A 290 -7.24 -8.17 18.99
CA ASN A 290 -8.44 -8.99 19.24
C ASN A 290 -8.78 -9.87 18.05
N SER A 291 -9.00 -11.15 18.31
CA SER A 291 -9.41 -12.15 17.32
C SER A 291 -10.92 -12.13 17.02
N GLU A 292 -11.69 -11.32 17.74
CA GLU A 292 -13.14 -11.23 17.55
C GLU A 292 -13.49 -10.30 16.38
N PHE A 293 -13.79 -10.96 15.24
CA PHE A 293 -14.87 -10.58 14.31
C PHE A 293 -15.36 -11.82 13.59
#